data_cc95bdb15225dda0492e9393fe5bcde2
#
_entry.id   cc95bdb15225dda0492e9393fe5bcde2
#
_cell.length_a   1.000
_cell.length_b   1.000
_cell.length_c   1.000
_cell.angle_alpha   90.00
_cell.angle_beta   90.00
_cell.angle_gamma   90.00
#
_symmetry.space_group_name_H-M   'P 1'
#
loop_
_entity.id
_entity.type
_entity.pdbx_description
1 polymer ?
#
loop_
_entity_poly.entity_id
_entity_poly.type
_entity_poly.pdbx_seq_one_letter_code
_entity_poly.pdbx_strand_id
1 'polypeptide(L)'
;ICITNPLDAMVWALREFSGLPHNKVVGMAGVLDSARFSHFIADGFDVSVKDVNTFVLGGHGDTMVPVTRYSTVNGIPVPDLVKMGLSSQDKIDAIVKRTRGGGGEIVALLGTGSAFYAPAASGIAMAQAYLGGQKRILPCAAYVDGQYGPVAYGQLAAFSLLVAYGWRARDV
;
A
#
# COMPACT_ATOMS: atom_id res chain seq x y z
N ILE A 1 5.59 5.19 -12.69
CA ILE A 1 5.30 4.28 -11.57
C ILE A 1 6.49 3.34 -11.42
N CYS A 2 7.21 3.42 -10.30
CA CYS A 2 8.31 2.51 -9.97
C CYS A 2 7.75 1.27 -9.26
N ILE A 3 8.23 0.07 -9.65
CA ILE A 3 7.86 -1.21 -9.01
C ILE A 3 9.10 -2.00 -8.58
N THR A 4 10.29 -1.46 -8.80
CA THR A 4 11.58 -2.13 -8.55
C THR A 4 11.95 -2.04 -7.07
N ASN A 5 12.41 -3.15 -6.49
CA ASN A 5 12.91 -3.20 -5.12
C ASN A 5 14.44 -2.98 -5.06
N PRO A 6 14.95 -2.42 -3.95
CA PRO A 6 14.22 -1.88 -2.79
C PRO A 6 13.45 -0.62 -3.15
N LEU A 7 12.12 -0.64 -2.99
CA LEU A 7 11.22 0.33 -3.60
C LEU A 7 11.52 1.78 -3.22
N ASP A 8 11.64 2.07 -1.94
CA ASP A 8 11.80 3.45 -1.45
C ASP A 8 13.07 4.09 -2.02
N ALA A 9 14.18 3.33 -2.08
CA ALA A 9 15.42 3.80 -2.68
C ALA A 9 15.30 3.98 -4.20
N MET A 10 14.60 3.08 -4.89
CA MET A 10 14.46 3.13 -6.34
C MET A 10 13.51 4.25 -6.79
N VAL A 11 12.47 4.56 -6.02
CA VAL A 11 11.60 5.72 -6.28
C VAL A 11 12.36 7.03 -6.07
N TRP A 12 13.17 7.10 -5.02
CA TRP A 12 14.05 8.24 -4.79
C TRP A 12 15.01 8.44 -5.97
N ALA A 13 15.72 7.39 -6.39
CA ALA A 13 16.64 7.45 -7.51
C ALA A 13 15.94 7.86 -8.81
N LEU A 14 14.75 7.28 -9.09
CA LEU A 14 13.97 7.65 -10.26
C LEU A 14 13.60 9.14 -10.25
N ARG A 15 13.23 9.69 -9.09
CA ARG A 15 12.94 11.12 -8.95
C ARG A 15 14.18 11.98 -9.23
N GLU A 16 15.32 11.63 -8.63
CA GLU A 16 16.56 12.41 -8.74
C GLU A 16 17.11 12.42 -10.19
N PHE A 17 17.06 11.28 -10.86
CA PHE A 17 17.77 11.10 -12.14
C PHE A 17 16.88 11.18 -13.37
N SER A 18 15.54 11.16 -13.25
CA SER A 18 14.66 11.24 -14.42
C SER A 18 14.44 12.65 -14.97
N GLY A 19 14.69 13.68 -14.16
CA GLY A 19 14.32 15.07 -14.48
C GLY A 19 12.81 15.34 -14.43
N LEU A 20 11.99 14.35 -14.04
CA LEU A 20 10.55 14.53 -13.88
C LEU A 20 10.22 15.29 -12.59
N PRO A 21 9.17 16.13 -12.60
CA PRO A 21 8.72 16.78 -11.38
C PRO A 21 8.24 15.73 -10.36
N HIS A 22 8.40 16.01 -9.06
CA HIS A 22 8.13 15.06 -7.98
C HIS A 22 6.72 14.45 -8.01
N ASN A 23 5.72 15.22 -8.45
CA ASN A 23 4.34 14.75 -8.58
C ASN A 23 4.09 13.80 -9.76
N LYS A 24 5.10 13.57 -10.61
CA LYS A 24 5.04 12.60 -11.71
C LYS A 24 5.80 11.31 -11.42
N VAL A 25 6.37 11.18 -10.22
CA VAL A 25 7.14 9.99 -9.81
C VAL A 25 6.51 9.39 -8.57
N VAL A 26 6.05 8.16 -8.67
CA VAL A 26 5.44 7.40 -7.57
C VAL A 26 5.91 5.95 -7.58
N GLY A 27 5.87 5.30 -6.42
CA GLY A 27 6.19 3.88 -6.26
C GLY A 27 4.95 3.04 -5.94
N MET A 28 4.87 1.85 -6.51
CA MET A 28 3.85 0.86 -6.20
C MET A 28 4.22 0.18 -4.87
N ALA A 29 3.51 0.52 -3.81
CA ALA A 29 3.74 0.04 -2.44
C ALA A 29 2.42 -0.32 -1.75
N GLY A 30 1.78 0.65 -1.12
CA GLY A 30 0.62 0.45 -0.28
C GLY A 30 -0.59 -0.15 -1.00
N VAL A 31 -0.72 0.01 -2.31
CA VAL A 31 -1.76 -0.70 -3.11
C VAL A 31 -1.61 -2.21 -2.95
N LEU A 32 -0.39 -2.73 -3.10
CA LEU A 32 -0.09 -4.14 -2.91
C LEU A 32 -0.25 -4.59 -1.46
N ASP A 33 0.30 -3.81 -0.54
CA ASP A 33 0.28 -4.14 0.89
C ASP A 33 -1.14 -4.10 1.47
N SER A 34 -1.94 -3.13 1.04
CA SER A 34 -3.36 -3.06 1.41
C SER A 34 -4.16 -4.23 0.83
N ALA A 35 -3.89 -4.64 -0.41
CA ALA A 35 -4.55 -5.80 -1.00
C ALA A 35 -4.26 -7.09 -0.22
N ARG A 36 -3.00 -7.29 0.22
CA ARG A 36 -2.62 -8.42 1.10
C ARG A 36 -3.34 -8.33 2.44
N PHE A 37 -3.36 -7.16 3.04
CA PHE A 37 -4.04 -6.94 4.31
C PHE A 37 -5.55 -7.17 4.18
N SER A 38 -6.19 -6.71 3.09
CA SER A 38 -7.60 -7.01 2.81
C SER A 38 -7.86 -8.51 2.72
N HIS A 39 -6.99 -9.25 2.03
CA HIS A 39 -7.10 -10.70 1.92
C HIS A 39 -7.02 -11.39 3.28
N PHE A 40 -6.04 -11.03 4.12
CA PHE A 40 -5.89 -11.64 5.43
C PHE A 40 -7.01 -11.26 6.43
N ILE A 41 -7.55 -10.05 6.33
CA ILE A 41 -8.76 -9.66 7.08
C ILE A 41 -9.95 -10.48 6.61
N ALA A 42 -10.17 -10.58 5.30
CA ALA A 42 -11.28 -11.34 4.72
C ALA A 42 -11.25 -12.82 5.16
N ASP A 43 -10.08 -13.47 5.05
CA ASP A 43 -9.84 -14.83 5.54
C ASP A 43 -10.08 -14.94 7.05
N GLY A 44 -9.58 -13.96 7.81
CA GLY A 44 -9.75 -13.92 9.27
C GLY A 44 -11.20 -13.78 9.75
N PHE A 45 -12.06 -13.12 8.98
CA PHE A 45 -13.47 -12.93 9.32
C PHE A 45 -14.42 -13.84 8.53
N ASP A 46 -13.88 -14.69 7.64
CA ASP A 46 -14.66 -15.56 6.74
C ASP A 46 -15.67 -14.77 5.89
N VAL A 47 -15.18 -13.70 5.25
CA VAL A 47 -15.99 -12.82 4.40
C VAL A 47 -15.34 -12.63 3.03
N SER A 48 -16.11 -12.11 2.08
CA SER A 48 -15.56 -11.72 0.77
C SER A 48 -14.56 -10.58 0.90
N VAL A 49 -13.43 -10.67 0.20
CA VAL A 49 -12.45 -9.57 0.10
C VAL A 49 -13.06 -8.30 -0.51
N LYS A 50 -14.16 -8.42 -1.26
CA LYS A 50 -14.87 -7.27 -1.84
C LYS A 50 -15.54 -6.38 -0.79
N ASP A 51 -15.83 -6.94 0.38
CA ASP A 51 -16.46 -6.22 1.49
C ASP A 51 -15.43 -5.66 2.48
N VAL A 52 -14.14 -5.83 2.18
CA VAL A 52 -13.03 -5.38 3.03
C VAL A 52 -12.30 -4.20 2.41
N ASN A 53 -12.22 -3.10 3.15
CA ASN A 53 -11.40 -1.96 2.82
C ASN A 53 -10.28 -1.82 3.85
N THR A 54 -9.04 -1.82 3.39
CA THR A 54 -7.88 -1.69 4.27
C THR A 54 -6.93 -0.58 3.82
N PHE A 55 -6.11 -0.17 4.76
CA PHE A 55 -5.14 0.88 4.57
C PHE A 55 -3.80 0.45 5.16
N VAL A 56 -2.76 0.42 4.33
CA VAL A 56 -1.38 0.18 4.77
C VAL A 56 -0.52 1.37 4.36
N LEU A 57 0.20 1.91 5.32
CA LEU A 57 1.10 3.06 5.19
C LEU A 57 2.50 2.67 5.69
N GLY A 58 3.39 3.65 5.81
CA GLY A 58 4.78 3.43 6.24
C GLY A 58 5.69 2.99 5.10
N GLY A 59 6.90 2.51 5.41
CA GLY A 59 7.84 2.00 4.41
C GLY A 59 7.35 0.70 3.77
N HIS A 60 7.79 0.44 2.54
CA HIS A 60 7.48 -0.83 1.89
C HIS A 60 8.39 -1.94 2.43
N GLY A 61 7.83 -2.88 3.19
CA GLY A 61 8.55 -3.96 3.89
C GLY A 61 8.22 -4.01 5.38
N ASP A 62 9.20 -4.37 6.22
CA ASP A 62 9.00 -4.61 7.67
C ASP A 62 8.50 -3.37 8.43
N THR A 63 8.77 -2.18 7.90
CA THR A 63 8.37 -0.90 8.49
C THR A 63 6.97 -0.44 8.09
N MET A 64 6.23 -1.26 7.32
CA MET A 64 4.84 -0.94 6.97
C MET A 64 3.93 -0.92 8.20
N VAL A 65 2.92 -0.07 8.12
CA VAL A 65 1.93 0.13 9.18
C VAL A 65 0.54 -0.21 8.65
N PRO A 66 0.04 -1.44 8.84
CA PRO A 66 -1.36 -1.75 8.60
C PRO A 66 -2.25 -0.95 9.55
N VAL A 67 -3.08 -0.07 9.00
CA VAL A 67 -3.87 0.88 9.77
C VAL A 67 -5.22 0.25 10.12
N THR A 68 -5.26 -0.57 11.17
CA THR A 68 -6.47 -1.31 11.62
C THR A 68 -7.62 -0.37 11.95
N ARG A 69 -7.32 0.80 12.54
CA ARG A 69 -8.33 1.80 12.93
C ARG A 69 -9.20 2.27 11.76
N TYR A 70 -8.62 2.38 10.57
CA TYR A 70 -9.32 2.85 9.37
C TYR A 70 -9.61 1.73 8.37
N SER A 71 -9.30 0.49 8.75
CA SER A 71 -9.66 -0.69 7.96
C SER A 71 -11.03 -1.20 8.39
N THR A 72 -11.87 -1.55 7.43
CA THR A 72 -13.28 -1.89 7.69
C THR A 72 -13.68 -3.18 6.99
N VAL A 73 -14.66 -3.87 7.56
CA VAL A 73 -15.43 -4.93 6.91
C VAL A 73 -16.85 -4.41 6.74
N ASN A 74 -17.30 -4.27 5.50
CA ASN A 74 -18.59 -3.68 5.13
C ASN A 74 -18.87 -2.35 5.85
N GLY A 75 -17.86 -1.49 5.95
CA GLY A 75 -17.94 -0.18 6.59
C GLY A 75 -17.78 -0.17 8.12
N ILE A 76 -17.76 -1.32 8.79
CA ILE A 76 -17.56 -1.41 10.24
C ILE A 76 -16.05 -1.46 10.51
N PRO A 77 -15.49 -0.55 11.31
CA PRO A 77 -14.07 -0.55 11.65
C PRO A 77 -13.63 -1.84 12.36
N VAL A 78 -12.46 -2.37 12.01
CA VAL A 78 -11.92 -3.60 12.60
C VAL A 78 -11.88 -3.55 14.14
N PRO A 79 -11.48 -2.44 14.80
CA PRO A 79 -11.53 -2.38 16.27
C PRO A 79 -12.94 -2.49 16.86
N ASP A 80 -13.95 -2.04 16.13
CA ASP A 80 -15.33 -2.15 16.61
C ASP A 80 -15.86 -3.59 16.46
N LEU A 81 -15.46 -4.32 15.41
CA LEU A 81 -15.74 -5.75 15.28
C LEU A 81 -15.14 -6.55 16.44
N VAL A 82 -13.93 -6.18 16.91
CA VAL A 82 -13.33 -6.80 18.10
C VAL A 82 -14.17 -6.50 19.35
N LYS A 83 -14.59 -5.24 19.57
CA LYS A 83 -15.46 -4.87 20.69
C LYS A 83 -16.82 -5.60 20.67
N MET A 84 -17.34 -5.88 19.50
CA MET A 84 -18.58 -6.65 19.30
C MET A 84 -18.38 -8.16 19.54
N GLY A 85 -17.17 -8.63 19.79
CA GLY A 85 -16.86 -10.04 20.01
C GLY A 85 -16.81 -10.90 18.75
N LEU A 86 -16.79 -10.28 17.56
CA LEU A 86 -16.71 -10.98 16.28
C LEU A 86 -15.28 -11.40 15.93
N SER A 87 -14.28 -10.91 16.67
CA SER A 87 -12.87 -11.30 16.58
C SER A 87 -12.17 -10.99 17.89
N SER A 88 -10.88 -11.32 17.99
CA SER A 88 -10.04 -10.96 19.13
C SER A 88 -8.88 -10.06 18.71
N GLN A 89 -8.34 -9.28 19.65
CA GLN A 89 -7.17 -8.45 19.40
C GLN A 89 -5.98 -9.31 18.97
N ASP A 90 -5.74 -10.45 19.60
CA ASP A 90 -4.64 -11.36 19.25
C ASP A 90 -4.73 -11.85 17.80
N LYS A 91 -5.95 -12.12 17.31
CA LYS A 91 -6.17 -12.51 15.92
C LYS A 91 -5.84 -11.36 14.96
N ILE A 92 -6.24 -10.13 15.29
CA ILE A 92 -5.92 -8.95 14.50
C ILE A 92 -4.40 -8.69 14.50
N ASP A 93 -3.73 -8.81 15.64
CA ASP A 93 -2.29 -8.62 15.74
C ASP A 93 -1.52 -9.68 14.94
N ALA A 94 -1.99 -10.92 14.92
CA ALA A 94 -1.44 -11.98 14.07
C ALA A 94 -1.59 -11.66 12.57
N ILE A 95 -2.75 -11.14 12.15
CA ILE A 95 -2.99 -10.69 10.77
C ILE A 95 -2.07 -9.53 10.40
N VAL A 96 -1.92 -8.54 11.27
CA VAL A 96 -0.99 -7.41 11.07
C VAL A 96 0.45 -7.90 10.90
N LYS A 97 0.88 -8.81 11.75
CA LYS A 97 2.22 -9.43 11.66
C LYS A 97 2.41 -10.19 10.36
N ARG A 98 1.43 -10.99 9.94
CA ARG A 98 1.46 -11.72 8.67
C ARG A 98 1.49 -10.77 7.48
N THR A 99 0.77 -9.67 7.52
CA THR A 99 0.77 -8.65 6.46
C THR A 99 2.18 -8.09 6.23
N ARG A 100 2.89 -7.76 7.31
CA ARG A 100 4.29 -7.29 7.23
C ARG A 100 5.22 -8.33 6.61
N GLY A 101 5.03 -9.60 6.92
CA GLY A 101 5.80 -10.72 6.38
C GLY A 101 5.35 -11.25 5.02
N GLY A 102 4.23 -10.76 4.47
CA GLY A 102 3.57 -11.36 3.32
C GLY A 102 4.41 -11.41 2.03
N GLY A 103 5.32 -10.48 1.84
CA GLY A 103 6.28 -10.53 0.73
C GLY A 103 7.26 -11.68 0.87
N GLY A 104 7.83 -11.85 2.08
CA GLY A 104 8.74 -12.94 2.41
C GLY A 104 8.08 -14.32 2.33
N GLU A 105 6.79 -14.45 2.74
CA GLU A 105 6.01 -15.68 2.62
C GLU A 105 5.94 -16.14 1.15
N ILE A 106 5.66 -15.23 0.22
CA ILE A 106 5.59 -15.56 -1.21
C ILE A 106 6.97 -15.93 -1.77
N VAL A 107 8.02 -15.19 -1.40
CA VAL A 107 9.38 -15.48 -1.83
C VAL A 107 9.83 -16.88 -1.35
N ALA A 108 9.51 -17.22 -0.11
CA ALA A 108 9.80 -18.54 0.45
C ALA A 108 9.08 -19.68 -0.30
N LEU A 109 7.84 -19.45 -0.72
CA LEU A 109 7.06 -20.44 -1.51
C LEU A 109 7.58 -20.60 -2.94
N LEU A 110 8.08 -19.51 -3.55
CA LEU A 110 8.64 -19.54 -4.89
C LEU A 110 10.04 -20.19 -4.94
N GLY A 111 10.76 -20.18 -3.83
CA GLY A 111 12.12 -20.68 -3.71
C GLY A 111 13.18 -19.81 -4.38
N THR A 112 12.91 -19.26 -5.55
CA THR A 112 13.80 -18.36 -6.30
C THR A 112 13.03 -17.17 -6.86
N GLY A 113 13.69 -16.02 -6.95
CA GLY A 113 13.06 -14.80 -7.50
C GLY A 113 12.26 -14.01 -6.46
N SER A 114 11.36 -13.15 -6.94
CA SER A 114 10.47 -12.32 -6.13
C SER A 114 9.02 -12.49 -6.56
N ALA A 115 8.07 -12.07 -5.72
CA ALA A 115 6.66 -12.00 -6.12
C ALA A 115 6.51 -11.09 -7.34
N PHE A 116 5.70 -11.50 -8.33
CA PHE A 116 5.53 -10.73 -9.57
C PHE A 116 4.06 -10.55 -9.99
N TYR A 117 3.16 -11.53 -9.78
CA TYR A 117 1.76 -11.39 -10.19
C TYR A 117 1.02 -10.28 -9.44
N ALA A 118 1.04 -10.30 -8.13
CA ALA A 118 0.36 -9.28 -7.32
C ALA A 118 1.01 -7.88 -7.46
N PRO A 119 2.35 -7.73 -7.49
CA PRO A 119 3.00 -6.48 -7.85
C PRO A 119 2.60 -5.95 -9.22
N ALA A 120 2.56 -6.80 -10.25
CA ALA A 120 2.14 -6.40 -11.59
C ALA A 120 0.67 -5.93 -11.60
N ALA A 121 -0.24 -6.69 -11.00
CA ALA A 121 -1.64 -6.30 -10.89
C ALA A 121 -1.83 -4.97 -10.15
N SER A 122 -1.07 -4.73 -9.09
CA SER A 122 -1.09 -3.46 -8.33
C SER A 122 -0.57 -2.30 -9.18
N GLY A 123 0.51 -2.49 -9.91
CA GLY A 123 1.04 -1.49 -10.84
C GLY A 123 0.05 -1.15 -11.97
N ILE A 124 -0.62 -2.17 -12.52
CA ILE A 124 -1.68 -2.00 -13.53
C ILE A 124 -2.86 -1.22 -12.94
N ALA A 125 -3.31 -1.54 -11.72
CA ALA A 125 -4.40 -0.82 -11.07
C ALA A 125 -4.08 0.67 -10.88
N MET A 126 -2.84 1.01 -10.53
CA MET A 126 -2.37 2.39 -10.45
C MET A 126 -2.35 3.06 -11.83
N ALA A 127 -1.83 2.38 -12.87
CA ALA A 127 -1.78 2.89 -14.23
C ALA A 127 -3.19 3.12 -14.80
N GLN A 128 -4.11 2.20 -14.59
CA GLN A 128 -5.52 2.34 -15.01
C GLN A 128 -6.22 3.51 -14.31
N ALA A 129 -5.96 3.68 -13.00
CA ALA A 129 -6.51 4.81 -12.24
C ALA A 129 -6.04 6.16 -12.79
N TYR A 130 -4.76 6.24 -13.17
CA TYR A 130 -4.16 7.43 -13.74
C TYR A 130 -4.63 7.69 -15.18
N LEU A 131 -4.42 6.73 -16.09
CA LEU A 131 -4.72 6.87 -17.50
C LEU A 131 -6.23 7.00 -17.77
N GLY A 132 -7.04 6.31 -16.98
CA GLY A 132 -8.50 6.36 -17.08
C GLY A 132 -9.15 7.54 -16.34
N GLY A 133 -8.38 8.39 -15.66
CA GLY A 133 -8.92 9.52 -14.89
C GLY A 133 -9.90 9.12 -13.80
N GLN A 134 -9.72 7.94 -13.19
CA GLN A 134 -10.69 7.33 -12.27
C GLN A 134 -10.81 8.05 -10.92
N LYS A 135 -9.94 9.02 -10.63
CA LYS A 135 -9.91 9.79 -9.36
C LYS A 135 -9.87 8.88 -8.11
N ARG A 136 -9.20 7.73 -8.18
CA ARG A 136 -9.07 6.81 -7.07
C ARG A 136 -8.06 7.35 -6.05
N ILE A 137 -8.31 7.05 -4.79
CA ILE A 137 -7.36 7.25 -3.70
C ILE A 137 -6.64 5.92 -3.49
N LEU A 138 -5.32 5.89 -3.76
CA LEU A 138 -4.50 4.68 -3.68
C LEU A 138 -3.25 4.97 -2.85
N PRO A 139 -2.93 4.15 -1.84
CA PRO A 139 -1.67 4.30 -1.11
C PRO A 139 -0.49 3.91 -2.00
N CYS A 140 0.51 4.80 -2.10
CA CYS A 140 1.70 4.60 -2.92
C CYS A 140 2.91 5.28 -2.28
N ALA A 141 4.12 4.97 -2.72
CA ALA A 141 5.30 5.73 -2.32
C ALA A 141 5.35 7.03 -3.14
N ALA A 142 5.23 8.17 -2.46
CA ALA A 142 5.33 9.49 -3.07
C ALA A 142 6.24 10.40 -2.26
N TYR A 143 6.81 11.38 -2.93
CA TYR A 143 7.61 12.39 -2.26
C TYR A 143 6.72 13.34 -1.47
N VAL A 144 7.05 13.53 -0.20
CA VAL A 144 6.42 14.50 0.70
C VAL A 144 7.52 15.36 1.33
N ASP A 145 7.40 16.68 1.18
CA ASP A 145 8.38 17.64 1.67
C ASP A 145 7.83 18.40 2.88
N GLY A 146 8.36 18.08 4.06
CA GLY A 146 8.07 18.83 5.29
C GLY A 146 6.66 18.69 5.86
N GLN A 147 5.72 18.07 5.16
CA GLN A 147 4.34 17.92 5.62
C GLN A 147 4.19 17.00 6.85
N TYR A 148 5.16 16.11 7.05
CA TYR A 148 5.15 15.11 8.13
C TYR A 148 6.49 15.07 8.90
N GLY A 149 7.25 16.16 8.87
CA GLY A 149 8.57 16.28 9.48
C GLY A 149 9.72 16.25 8.47
N PRO A 150 10.97 16.40 8.92
CA PRO A 150 12.13 16.33 8.05
C PRO A 150 12.23 14.92 7.45
N VAL A 151 12.22 14.83 6.14
CA VAL A 151 12.48 13.56 5.42
C VAL A 151 13.97 13.29 5.54
N ALA A 152 14.37 12.42 6.47
CA ALA A 152 15.70 11.88 6.48
C ALA A 152 15.90 11.01 5.23
N TYR A 153 17.09 11.03 4.64
CA TYR A 153 17.49 10.14 3.55
C TYR A 153 17.10 8.69 3.88
N GLY A 154 16.25 8.07 3.06
CA GLY A 154 15.75 6.71 3.26
C GLY A 154 14.34 6.59 3.81
N GLN A 155 13.70 7.69 4.23
CA GLN A 155 12.27 7.72 4.52
C GLN A 155 11.53 8.48 3.42
N LEU A 156 11.37 7.84 2.27
CA LEU A 156 10.15 8.05 1.51
C LEU A 156 9.06 7.40 2.35
N ALA A 157 8.56 8.15 3.34
CA ALA A 157 7.38 7.72 4.03
C ALA A 157 6.33 7.50 2.95
N ALA A 158 5.88 6.25 2.78
CA ALA A 158 4.71 5.94 1.98
C ALA A 158 3.47 6.52 2.67
N PHE A 159 3.52 7.81 2.95
CA PHE A 159 2.40 8.62 3.38
C PHE A 159 1.81 9.26 2.13
N SER A 160 1.29 8.40 1.28
CA SER A 160 0.66 8.90 0.07
C SER A 160 -0.77 8.46 0.04
N LEU A 161 -1.56 9.33 0.54
CA LEU A 161 -2.84 9.53 -0.05
C LEU A 161 -2.53 10.02 -1.48
N LEU A 162 -2.44 9.14 -2.49
CA LEU A 162 -2.56 9.56 -3.87
C LEU A 162 -4.01 10.01 -4.04
N VAL A 163 -4.27 11.23 -3.57
CA VAL A 163 -5.43 11.95 -4.03
C VAL A 163 -5.10 12.24 -5.48
N ALA A 164 -5.66 11.48 -6.40
CA ALA A 164 -5.66 11.81 -7.83
C ALA A 164 -6.47 13.12 -8.08
N TYR A 165 -6.39 14.05 -7.14
CA TYR A 165 -6.83 15.41 -7.22
C TYR A 165 -5.68 16.22 -7.84
N GLY A 166 -5.68 16.33 -9.15
CA GLY A 166 -4.74 17.17 -9.88
C GLY A 166 -3.90 16.46 -10.94
N TRP A 167 -3.92 15.14 -11.03
CA TRP A 167 -3.37 14.46 -12.19
C TRP A 167 -4.43 14.39 -13.29
N ARG A 168 -4.70 15.52 -13.92
CA ARG A 168 -5.45 15.53 -15.18
C ARG A 168 -4.46 15.26 -16.29
N ALA A 169 -4.81 14.35 -17.21
CA ALA A 169 -4.11 14.14 -18.49
C ALA A 169 -4.10 15.40 -19.39
N ARG A 170 -4.52 16.54 -18.86
CA ARG A 170 -4.52 17.85 -19.55
C ARG A 170 -3.30 18.71 -19.25
N ASP A 171 -2.41 18.25 -18.36
CA ASP A 171 -1.18 18.98 -18.01
C ASP A 171 0.06 18.32 -18.63
N VAL A 172 -0.13 17.59 -19.73
CA VAL A 172 0.94 17.07 -20.60
C VAL A 172 0.97 17.91 -21.88
#